data_47c54883cb9f8c1ef86aed1e980d6759
#
_entry.id   47c54883cb9f8c1ef86aed1e980d6759
#
_cell.length_a   1.000
_cell.length_b   1.000
_cell.length_c   1.000
_cell.angle_alpha   90.00
_cell.angle_beta   90.00
_cell.angle_gamma   90.00
#
_symmetry.space_group_name_H-M   'P 1'
#
loop_
_entity.id
_entity.type
_entity.pdbx_description
1 polymer ?
#
loop_
_entity_poly.entity_id
_entity_poly.type
_entity_poly.pdbx_seq_one_letter_code
_entity_poly.pdbx_strand_id
1 'polypeptide(L)'
;MTYEEAREYHRKVVANGDLSAIRVLCKTDRYFLMTAILGVTVALHPWVYERCREVEADPDEHLDLWSRGHFKSTIITYAGVVQEILRNPEICVCIMSYKAGAAQAFLAQIKRALESNPVLLAAFPDVLFPERADHTGDQWSVKGGITVKRRSARKEPTVAASGLVEGQLTGGHYDLLVYDDAVTLESVTTPDMAQKTTNAWSMSMNLGTENSRHWYIGTRYAIFDTYGYMIDHGIKERRHLAIDGDGNPVYWPRSELEERRKLMTTKDWASQILQQPTGEGELVFRPEWLQRYHAMPDRHSMNVYIIIDSANAKRIAKGGSDYTVMEVVGMARDANYYLLDAVRDRMSLAERTRCLFELVEKWQPNGVFWEQIGAMSDVAHVRDKQDQTGWHFGITELHQTVPKDDRIRWLEPLFRDSRIWVPHHIWRRTVGGEAYDFMEVFEREEFLAYPSVNHDDMLDDLANIKHPVFTAAATFPVAPAPPNLPPPQAEYKPWRPPNW
;
A
#
# COMPACT_ATOMS: atom_id res chain seq x y z
N MET A 1 -35.57 -7.15 8.40
CA MET A 1 -35.77 -6.32 7.18
C MET A 1 -34.66 -6.69 6.23
N THR A 2 -35.00 -7.08 5.01
CA THR A 2 -34.02 -7.32 3.95
C THR A 2 -33.39 -6.01 3.49
N TYR A 3 -32.31 -6.09 2.74
CA TYR A 3 -31.64 -4.92 2.18
C TYR A 3 -32.57 -4.08 1.28
N GLU A 4 -33.35 -4.72 0.42
CA GLU A 4 -34.26 -4.01 -0.49
C GLU A 4 -35.43 -3.35 0.25
N GLU A 5 -36.00 -4.02 1.26
CA GLU A 5 -37.03 -3.45 2.13
C GLU A 5 -36.50 -2.24 2.88
N ALA A 6 -35.28 -2.32 3.42
CA ALA A 6 -34.64 -1.22 4.13
C ALA A 6 -34.41 -0.02 3.21
N ARG A 7 -33.86 -0.22 2.02
CA ARG A 7 -33.66 0.83 1.02
C ARG A 7 -34.94 1.54 0.63
N GLU A 8 -36.00 0.76 0.39
CA GLU A 8 -37.31 1.34 0.01
C GLU A 8 -37.89 2.16 1.18
N TYR A 9 -37.79 1.64 2.39
CA TYR A 9 -38.24 2.35 3.59
C TYR A 9 -37.42 3.65 3.81
N HIS A 10 -36.09 3.59 3.74
CA HIS A 10 -35.21 4.75 3.90
C HIS A 10 -35.52 5.84 2.86
N ARG A 11 -35.73 5.46 1.60
CA ARG A 11 -36.07 6.38 0.53
C ARG A 11 -37.41 7.10 0.80
N LYS A 12 -38.43 6.37 1.26
CA LYS A 12 -39.71 6.94 1.63
C LYS A 12 -39.60 7.93 2.80
N VAL A 13 -38.84 7.59 3.83
CA VAL A 13 -38.66 8.50 4.99
C VAL A 13 -37.97 9.81 4.56
N VAL A 14 -36.92 9.72 3.74
CA VAL A 14 -36.22 10.91 3.24
C VAL A 14 -37.13 11.72 2.33
N ALA A 15 -37.86 11.10 1.40
CA ALA A 15 -38.76 11.79 0.47
C ALA A 15 -39.91 12.51 1.19
N ASN A 16 -40.43 11.94 2.28
CA ASN A 16 -41.49 12.56 3.08
C ASN A 16 -40.98 13.70 3.96
N GLY A 17 -39.67 13.84 4.17
CA GLY A 17 -39.08 14.89 5.01
C GLY A 17 -39.47 14.78 6.50
N ASP A 18 -39.85 13.60 6.98
CA ASP A 18 -40.22 13.37 8.38
C ASP A 18 -38.98 13.42 9.29
N LEU A 19 -38.70 14.60 9.83
CA LEU A 19 -37.57 14.81 10.74
C LEU A 19 -37.61 13.93 11.98
N SER A 20 -38.79 13.55 12.46
CA SER A 20 -38.94 12.67 13.62
C SER A 20 -38.48 11.26 13.29
N ALA A 21 -38.93 10.71 12.16
CA ALA A 21 -38.50 9.42 11.68
C ALA A 21 -36.99 9.41 11.32
N ILE A 22 -36.53 10.48 10.67
CA ILE A 22 -35.09 10.65 10.36
C ILE A 22 -34.26 10.64 11.65
N ARG A 23 -34.68 11.37 12.68
CA ARG A 23 -34.01 11.43 13.97
C ARG A 23 -33.91 10.04 14.63
N VAL A 24 -34.98 9.28 14.61
CA VAL A 24 -34.99 7.90 15.13
C VAL A 24 -34.01 7.02 14.32
N LEU A 25 -34.12 7.04 13.00
CA LEU A 25 -33.27 6.21 12.15
C LEU A 25 -31.77 6.58 12.26
N CYS A 26 -31.43 7.85 12.36
CA CYS A 26 -30.04 8.25 12.59
C CYS A 26 -29.45 7.63 13.87
N LYS A 27 -30.27 7.43 14.90
CA LYS A 27 -29.85 6.81 16.17
C LYS A 27 -29.84 5.28 16.13
N THR A 28 -30.68 4.65 15.31
CA THR A 28 -30.95 3.20 15.38
C THR A 28 -30.55 2.44 14.12
N ASP A 29 -30.14 3.13 13.05
CA ASP A 29 -29.79 2.53 11.78
C ASP A 29 -28.53 3.22 11.20
N ARG A 30 -27.38 2.63 11.45
CA ARG A 30 -26.09 3.15 10.95
C ARG A 30 -26.02 3.18 9.44
N TYR A 31 -26.60 2.18 8.77
CA TYR A 31 -26.65 2.15 7.32
C TYR A 31 -27.45 3.31 6.74
N PHE A 32 -28.63 3.60 7.33
CA PHE A 32 -29.42 4.79 6.99
C PHE A 32 -28.62 6.08 7.19
N LEU A 33 -28.05 6.25 8.39
CA LEU A 33 -27.24 7.43 8.70
C LEU A 33 -26.13 7.60 7.67
N MET A 34 -25.35 6.54 7.41
CA MET A 34 -24.20 6.60 6.52
C MET A 34 -24.58 6.89 5.06
N THR A 35 -25.58 6.19 4.52
CA THR A 35 -25.87 6.26 3.09
C THR A 35 -26.85 7.36 2.72
N ALA A 36 -27.92 7.54 3.51
CA ALA A 36 -28.99 8.49 3.21
C ALA A 36 -28.70 9.91 3.75
N ILE A 37 -28.06 10.02 4.90
CA ILE A 37 -27.84 11.30 5.57
C ILE A 37 -26.43 11.82 5.37
N LEU A 38 -25.40 10.98 5.59
CA LEU A 38 -23.98 11.37 5.39
C LEU A 38 -23.55 11.28 3.93
N GLY A 39 -24.39 10.78 3.03
CA GLY A 39 -24.19 10.83 1.59
C GLY A 39 -23.13 9.85 1.03
N VAL A 40 -22.82 8.76 1.73
CA VAL A 40 -21.87 7.74 1.27
C VAL A 40 -22.56 6.78 0.30
N THR A 41 -22.90 7.28 -0.89
CA THR A 41 -23.66 6.54 -1.90
C THR A 41 -22.94 5.33 -2.51
N VAL A 42 -21.61 5.35 -2.52
CA VAL A 42 -20.79 4.20 -2.95
C VAL A 42 -20.94 2.97 -2.05
N ALA A 43 -21.47 3.15 -0.83
CA ALA A 43 -21.77 2.09 0.12
C ALA A 43 -23.17 1.44 -0.07
N LEU A 44 -23.91 1.79 -1.13
CA LEU A 44 -25.21 1.21 -1.43
C LEU A 44 -25.06 -0.23 -1.96
N HIS A 45 -24.81 -1.17 -1.06
CA HIS A 45 -24.55 -2.57 -1.36
C HIS A 45 -25.08 -3.48 -0.25
N PRO A 46 -25.67 -4.68 -0.57
CA PRO A 46 -26.19 -5.61 0.45
C PRO A 46 -25.15 -6.00 1.49
N TRP A 47 -23.95 -6.33 1.08
CA TRP A 47 -22.86 -6.70 1.99
C TRP A 47 -22.55 -5.59 3.01
N VAL A 48 -22.54 -4.32 2.58
CA VAL A 48 -22.30 -3.18 3.48
C VAL A 48 -23.45 -3.00 4.46
N TYR A 49 -24.69 -3.23 4.01
CA TYR A 49 -25.87 -3.22 4.89
C TYR A 49 -25.75 -4.25 6.01
N GLU A 50 -25.39 -5.48 5.66
CA GLU A 50 -25.19 -6.56 6.63
C GLU A 50 -24.08 -6.23 7.63
N ARG A 51 -22.97 -5.66 7.17
CA ARG A 51 -21.86 -5.23 8.06
C ARG A 51 -22.28 -4.13 9.02
N CYS A 52 -23.10 -3.17 8.58
CA CYS A 52 -23.65 -2.16 9.48
C CYS A 52 -24.50 -2.81 10.58
N ARG A 53 -25.34 -3.80 10.23
CA ARG A 53 -26.18 -4.53 11.19
C ARG A 53 -25.36 -5.32 12.20
N GLU A 54 -24.37 -6.02 11.74
CA GLU A 54 -23.47 -6.81 12.58
C GLU A 54 -22.74 -5.94 13.60
N VAL A 55 -22.13 -4.84 13.14
CA VAL A 55 -21.41 -3.92 14.03
C VAL A 55 -22.34 -3.20 15.01
N GLU A 56 -23.57 -2.87 14.60
CA GLU A 56 -24.55 -2.26 15.52
C GLU A 56 -25.06 -3.22 16.59
N ALA A 57 -25.17 -4.51 16.27
CA ALA A 57 -25.63 -5.52 17.21
C ALA A 57 -24.62 -5.80 18.33
N ASP A 58 -23.33 -5.72 18.02
CA ASP A 58 -22.23 -5.98 18.97
C ASP A 58 -21.03 -5.06 18.64
N PRO A 59 -21.07 -3.79 19.06
CA PRO A 59 -20.10 -2.79 18.62
C PRO A 59 -18.79 -2.80 19.39
N ASP A 60 -18.78 -3.28 20.65
CA ASP A 60 -17.70 -3.03 21.59
C ASP A 60 -16.76 -4.23 21.74
N GLU A 61 -15.49 -3.95 22.08
CA GLU A 61 -14.44 -4.93 22.37
C GLU A 61 -14.15 -5.91 21.22
N HIS A 62 -14.44 -5.51 19.98
CA HIS A 62 -14.11 -6.27 18.78
C HIS A 62 -12.94 -5.65 18.04
N LEU A 63 -12.06 -6.52 17.53
CA LEU A 63 -11.04 -6.18 16.55
C LEU A 63 -11.55 -6.46 15.13
N ASP A 64 -11.96 -5.40 14.45
CA ASP A 64 -12.49 -5.44 13.10
C ASP A 64 -11.34 -5.46 12.06
N LEU A 65 -11.01 -6.65 11.59
CA LEU A 65 -9.96 -6.92 10.59
C LEU A 65 -10.60 -7.17 9.23
N TRP A 66 -10.81 -6.11 8.47
CA TRP A 66 -11.47 -6.20 7.17
C TRP A 66 -10.50 -5.87 6.05
N SER A 67 -10.73 -6.49 4.91
CA SER A 67 -9.97 -6.19 3.69
C SER A 67 -9.96 -4.70 3.38
N ARG A 68 -8.83 -4.22 2.89
CA ARG A 68 -8.68 -2.81 2.53
C ARG A 68 -9.74 -2.40 1.49
N GLY A 69 -10.32 -1.20 1.65
CA GLY A 69 -11.37 -0.69 0.74
C GLY A 69 -12.78 -1.25 0.98
N HIS A 70 -13.02 -1.99 2.08
CA HIS A 70 -14.30 -2.59 2.45
C HIS A 70 -15.06 -1.81 3.54
N PHE A 71 -14.95 -0.49 3.56
CA PHE A 71 -15.71 0.45 4.39
C PHE A 71 -15.56 0.34 5.91
N LYS A 72 -14.63 -0.45 6.46
CA LYS A 72 -14.47 -0.61 7.91
C LYS A 72 -14.46 0.73 8.66
N SER A 73 -13.53 1.62 8.31
CA SER A 73 -13.40 2.93 8.95
C SER A 73 -14.60 3.85 8.66
N THR A 74 -15.23 3.72 7.49
CA THR A 74 -16.43 4.52 7.14
C THR A 74 -17.63 4.10 7.99
N ILE A 75 -17.83 2.79 8.21
CA ILE A 75 -18.93 2.24 9.01
C ILE A 75 -18.69 2.50 10.50
N ILE A 76 -17.47 2.20 10.98
CA ILE A 76 -17.19 2.14 12.42
C ILE A 76 -16.71 3.51 12.91
N THR A 77 -15.63 4.05 12.35
CA THR A 77 -15.03 5.30 12.83
C THR A 77 -15.85 6.51 12.42
N TYR A 78 -16.24 6.64 11.16
CA TYR A 78 -16.96 7.82 10.70
C TYR A 78 -18.46 7.79 11.11
N ALA A 79 -19.24 6.88 10.52
CA ALA A 79 -20.69 6.84 10.76
C ALA A 79 -21.01 6.40 12.21
N GLY A 80 -20.21 5.48 12.76
CA GLY A 80 -20.39 5.01 14.13
C GLY A 80 -20.19 6.11 15.16
N VAL A 81 -19.13 6.89 15.08
CA VAL A 81 -18.87 7.99 16.02
C VAL A 81 -19.95 9.08 15.88
N VAL A 82 -20.35 9.44 14.65
CA VAL A 82 -21.48 10.36 14.46
C VAL A 82 -22.75 9.81 15.14
N GLN A 83 -23.06 8.53 14.96
CA GLN A 83 -24.23 7.90 15.56
C GLN A 83 -24.19 7.93 17.10
N GLU A 84 -23.02 7.67 17.70
CA GLU A 84 -22.85 7.73 19.16
C GLU A 84 -23.07 9.14 19.70
N ILE A 85 -22.58 10.17 19.02
CA ILE A 85 -22.83 11.59 19.36
C ILE A 85 -24.33 11.91 19.34
N LEU A 86 -25.04 11.46 18.29
CA LEU A 86 -26.48 11.69 18.15
C LEU A 86 -27.31 10.92 19.16
N ARG A 87 -26.83 9.75 19.60
CA ARG A 87 -27.44 8.95 20.68
C ARG A 87 -27.25 9.61 22.04
N ASN A 88 -26.03 10.01 22.34
CA ASN A 88 -25.62 10.58 23.62
C ASN A 88 -24.66 11.77 23.42
N PRO A 89 -25.13 13.02 23.44
CA PRO A 89 -24.28 14.21 23.32
C PRO A 89 -23.25 14.40 24.45
N GLU A 90 -23.44 13.72 25.58
CA GLU A 90 -22.53 13.79 26.73
C GLU A 90 -21.28 12.92 26.55
N ILE A 91 -21.22 12.09 25.52
CA ILE A 91 -20.10 11.18 25.25
C ILE A 91 -18.81 11.95 24.94
N CYS A 92 -17.69 11.43 25.44
CA CYS A 92 -16.36 11.86 25.03
C CYS A 92 -15.65 10.71 24.31
N VAL A 93 -15.29 10.94 23.06
CA VAL A 93 -14.68 9.96 22.16
C VAL A 93 -13.23 10.38 21.84
N CYS A 94 -12.29 9.45 21.88
CA CYS A 94 -10.95 9.68 21.36
C CYS A 94 -10.70 8.76 20.18
N ILE A 95 -10.42 9.34 18.99
CA ILE A 95 -9.99 8.61 17.80
C ILE A 95 -8.47 8.58 17.78
N MET A 96 -7.87 7.41 17.71
CA MET A 96 -6.44 7.19 17.65
C MET A 96 -6.07 6.38 16.41
N SER A 97 -5.04 6.86 15.70
CA SER A 97 -4.40 6.15 14.58
C SER A 97 -2.89 6.12 14.83
N TYR A 98 -2.14 5.31 14.09
CA TYR A 98 -0.68 5.28 14.22
C TYR A 98 -0.07 6.69 14.19
N LYS A 99 -0.47 7.52 13.21
CA LYS A 99 -0.10 8.94 13.09
C LYS A 99 -1.30 9.85 13.38
N ALA A 100 -1.07 10.95 14.07
CA ALA A 100 -2.10 11.93 14.43
C ALA A 100 -2.88 12.46 13.20
N GLY A 101 -2.23 12.64 12.06
CA GLY A 101 -2.87 13.16 10.84
C GLY A 101 -3.99 12.28 10.32
N ALA A 102 -3.90 10.95 10.46
CA ALA A 102 -4.97 10.03 10.05
C ALA A 102 -6.21 10.17 10.96
N ALA A 103 -6.01 10.19 12.27
CA ALA A 103 -7.10 10.40 13.23
C ALA A 103 -7.76 11.79 13.05
N GLN A 104 -6.95 12.82 12.80
CA GLN A 104 -7.43 14.18 12.53
C GLN A 104 -8.24 14.28 11.24
N ALA A 105 -7.96 13.46 10.21
CA ALA A 105 -8.75 13.41 9.00
C ALA A 105 -10.19 12.92 9.27
N PHE A 106 -10.35 11.90 10.12
CA PHE A 106 -11.68 11.46 10.57
C PHE A 106 -12.40 12.54 11.37
N LEU A 107 -11.71 13.19 12.30
CA LEU A 107 -12.30 14.29 13.06
C LEU A 107 -12.74 15.44 12.15
N ALA A 108 -11.95 15.79 11.13
CA ALA A 108 -12.32 16.80 10.15
C ALA A 108 -13.57 16.41 9.34
N GLN A 109 -13.70 15.12 8.99
CA GLN A 109 -14.86 14.60 8.29
C GLN A 109 -16.12 14.65 9.16
N ILE A 110 -16.02 14.18 10.42
CA ILE A 110 -17.09 14.24 11.40
C ILE A 110 -17.51 15.68 11.67
N LYS A 111 -16.55 16.57 11.93
CA LYS A 111 -16.78 17.99 12.13
C LYS A 111 -17.61 18.59 10.97
N ARG A 112 -17.17 18.34 9.72
CA ARG A 112 -17.90 18.84 8.53
C ARG A 112 -19.33 18.32 8.48
N ALA A 113 -19.56 17.04 8.77
CA ALA A 113 -20.90 16.47 8.79
C ALA A 113 -21.80 17.15 9.84
N LEU A 114 -21.30 17.38 11.04
CA LEU A 114 -22.07 17.97 12.15
C LEU A 114 -22.31 19.48 11.96
N GLU A 115 -21.42 20.21 11.28
CA GLU A 115 -21.57 21.67 11.10
C GLU A 115 -22.31 22.08 9.83
N SER A 116 -22.38 21.21 8.79
CA SER A 116 -22.88 21.63 7.48
C SER A 116 -23.98 20.73 6.88
N ASN A 117 -24.29 19.59 7.49
CA ASN A 117 -25.36 18.75 6.98
C ASN A 117 -26.74 19.30 7.36
N PRO A 118 -27.54 19.80 6.39
CA PRO A 118 -28.80 20.50 6.70
C PRO A 118 -29.84 19.57 7.34
N VAL A 119 -29.84 18.28 7.00
CA VAL A 119 -30.77 17.29 7.56
C VAL A 119 -30.42 17.01 9.01
N LEU A 120 -29.14 16.83 9.34
CA LEU A 120 -28.70 16.64 10.73
C LEU A 120 -28.99 17.88 11.58
N LEU A 121 -28.70 19.07 11.09
CA LEU A 121 -28.98 20.30 11.82
C LEU A 121 -30.47 20.48 12.10
N ALA A 122 -31.34 20.16 11.14
CA ALA A 122 -32.79 20.22 11.30
C ALA A 122 -33.34 19.14 12.25
N ALA A 123 -32.79 17.90 12.19
CA ALA A 123 -33.27 16.79 13.00
C ALA A 123 -32.73 16.81 14.44
N PHE A 124 -31.59 17.46 14.70
CA PHE A 124 -30.90 17.49 16.00
C PHE A 124 -30.55 18.90 16.49
N PRO A 125 -31.50 19.87 16.52
CA PRO A 125 -31.23 21.23 16.95
C PRO A 125 -30.86 21.34 18.44
N ASP A 126 -31.16 20.32 19.21
CA ASP A 126 -30.81 20.17 20.64
C ASP A 126 -29.37 19.64 20.84
N VAL A 127 -28.76 19.09 19.82
CA VAL A 127 -27.41 18.52 19.87
C VAL A 127 -26.41 19.35 19.07
N LEU A 128 -26.81 19.85 17.92
CA LEU A 128 -25.94 20.52 16.95
C LEU A 128 -26.16 22.03 16.97
N PHE A 129 -25.09 22.77 16.66
CA PHE A 129 -25.18 24.22 16.50
C PHE A 129 -25.60 24.56 15.08
N PRO A 130 -26.67 25.36 14.90
CA PRO A 130 -27.16 25.71 13.56
C PRO A 130 -26.26 26.68 12.81
N GLU A 131 -25.42 27.43 13.53
CA GLU A 131 -24.50 28.42 12.95
C GLU A 131 -23.09 28.32 13.56
N ARG A 132 -22.08 28.61 12.73
CA ARG A 132 -20.69 28.59 13.13
C ARG A 132 -20.34 29.61 14.23
N ALA A 133 -21.11 30.69 14.32
CA ALA A 133 -20.96 31.72 15.34
C ALA A 133 -21.38 31.27 16.76
N ASP A 134 -22.17 30.22 16.86
CA ASP A 134 -22.67 29.70 18.15
C ASP A 134 -21.63 28.87 18.90
N HIS A 135 -20.47 28.58 18.26
CA HIS A 135 -19.35 27.88 18.88
C HIS A 135 -18.43 28.80 19.71
N THR A 136 -18.92 29.93 20.19
CA THR A 136 -18.12 30.90 20.97
C THR A 136 -17.77 30.32 22.34
N GLY A 137 -16.47 30.04 22.53
CA GLY A 137 -15.92 29.53 23.79
C GLY A 137 -15.72 28.02 23.85
N ASP A 138 -16.32 27.25 22.93
CA ASP A 138 -16.16 25.79 22.87
C ASP A 138 -15.06 25.40 21.87
N GLN A 139 -14.45 24.23 22.14
CA GLN A 139 -13.50 23.63 21.22
C GLN A 139 -14.22 23.17 19.95
N TRP A 140 -13.87 23.77 18.80
CA TRP A 140 -14.43 23.39 17.50
C TRP A 140 -13.35 23.40 16.40
N SER A 141 -12.28 22.65 16.66
CA SER A 141 -11.14 22.57 15.75
C SER A 141 -10.62 21.15 15.63
N VAL A 142 -9.99 20.84 14.50
CA VAL A 142 -9.38 19.50 14.29
C VAL A 142 -8.24 19.25 15.27
N LYS A 143 -7.51 20.27 15.68
CA LYS A 143 -6.39 20.13 16.62
C LYS A 143 -6.83 20.07 18.08
N GLY A 144 -7.85 20.82 18.46
CA GLY A 144 -8.31 20.92 19.86
C GLY A 144 -9.48 20.00 20.19
N GLY A 145 -10.06 19.34 19.19
CA GLY A 145 -11.29 18.59 19.31
C GLY A 145 -12.54 19.38 18.98
N ILE A 146 -13.68 18.71 19.00
CA ILE A 146 -14.99 19.31 18.77
C ILE A 146 -15.92 19.01 19.94
N THR A 147 -16.73 19.98 20.35
CA THR A 147 -17.71 19.84 21.42
C THR A 147 -19.11 20.22 20.92
N VAL A 148 -20.08 19.29 20.95
CA VAL A 148 -21.48 19.54 20.61
C VAL A 148 -22.24 20.12 21.81
N LYS A 149 -23.51 20.51 21.64
CA LYS A 149 -24.38 20.94 22.74
C LYS A 149 -24.52 19.82 23.75
N ARG A 150 -24.05 20.05 24.97
CA ARG A 150 -24.13 19.11 26.11
C ARG A 150 -24.36 19.88 27.41
N ARG A 151 -24.82 19.15 28.45
CA ARG A 151 -25.09 19.74 29.77
C ARG A 151 -23.90 19.70 30.69
N SER A 152 -23.04 18.68 30.52
CA SER A 152 -21.84 18.50 31.36
C SER A 152 -20.75 19.49 31.02
N ALA A 153 -20.05 19.98 32.02
CA ALA A 153 -18.87 20.81 31.90
C ALA A 153 -17.57 19.97 31.91
N ARG A 154 -17.56 18.86 31.16
CA ARG A 154 -16.37 18.01 31.05
C ARG A 154 -15.25 18.75 30.34
N LYS A 155 -14.01 18.49 30.79
CA LYS A 155 -12.79 19.05 30.20
C LYS A 155 -12.54 18.51 28.77
N GLU A 156 -12.83 17.24 28.57
CA GLU A 156 -12.63 16.55 27.29
C GLU A 156 -13.67 17.00 26.26
N PRO A 157 -13.29 17.21 24.99
CA PRO A 157 -14.24 17.48 23.93
C PRO A 157 -15.12 16.25 23.65
N THR A 158 -16.22 16.46 22.92
CA THR A 158 -17.07 15.35 22.45
C THR A 158 -16.26 14.39 21.57
N VAL A 159 -15.40 14.93 20.67
CA VAL A 159 -14.45 14.10 19.91
C VAL A 159 -13.08 14.75 19.91
N ALA A 160 -12.09 13.97 20.30
CA ALA A 160 -10.66 14.27 20.16
C ALA A 160 -10.02 13.33 19.14
N ALA A 161 -8.89 13.76 18.55
CA ALA A 161 -8.10 12.93 17.64
C ALA A 161 -6.61 13.03 17.99
N SER A 162 -5.92 11.89 18.05
CA SER A 162 -4.52 11.78 18.46
C SER A 162 -3.75 10.75 17.66
N GLY A 163 -2.44 10.88 17.63
CA GLY A 163 -1.54 9.79 17.24
C GLY A 163 -1.32 8.82 18.40
N LEU A 164 -1.21 7.55 18.08
CA LEU A 164 -0.93 6.52 19.08
C LEU A 164 0.55 6.54 19.49
N VAL A 165 1.46 6.67 18.54
CA VAL A 165 2.91 6.65 18.74
C VAL A 165 3.50 8.05 18.76
N GLU A 166 3.01 8.93 17.88
CA GLU A 166 3.46 10.31 17.79
C GLU A 166 2.32 11.27 18.16
N GLY A 167 2.57 12.15 19.14
CA GLY A 167 1.57 13.12 19.60
C GLY A 167 0.52 12.52 20.52
N GLN A 168 0.90 11.52 21.31
CA GLN A 168 0.04 10.86 22.28
C GLN A 168 -0.54 11.87 23.28
N LEU A 169 -1.86 11.78 23.52
CA LEU A 169 -2.51 12.56 24.57
C LEU A 169 -2.02 12.10 25.95
N THR A 170 -1.52 13.04 26.72
CA THR A 170 -1.17 12.80 28.12
C THR A 170 -2.29 13.33 29.02
N GLY A 171 -3.14 12.46 29.43
CA GLY A 171 -4.29 12.79 30.28
C GLY A 171 -5.55 13.11 29.48
N GLY A 172 -6.65 12.60 29.96
CA GLY A 172 -8.00 12.67 29.39
C GLY A 172 -8.78 11.48 29.86
N HIS A 173 -10.13 11.61 29.90
CA HIS A 173 -11.02 10.54 30.33
C HIS A 173 -12.15 10.40 29.30
N TYR A 174 -12.03 9.40 28.42
CA TYR A 174 -12.92 9.16 27.31
C TYR A 174 -13.83 7.96 27.58
N ASP A 175 -15.07 8.06 27.14
CA ASP A 175 -16.08 7.00 27.28
C ASP A 175 -15.97 5.96 26.15
N LEU A 176 -15.36 6.38 25.01
CA LEU A 176 -15.12 5.53 23.86
C LEU A 176 -13.73 5.83 23.29
N LEU A 177 -12.91 4.78 23.18
CA LEU A 177 -11.62 4.81 22.51
C LEU A 177 -11.74 4.08 21.17
N VAL A 178 -11.46 4.80 20.07
CA VAL A 178 -11.53 4.25 18.70
C VAL A 178 -10.13 4.19 18.13
N TYR A 179 -9.65 2.98 17.87
CA TYR A 179 -8.32 2.72 17.30
C TYR A 179 -8.47 2.36 15.82
N ASP A 180 -8.24 3.33 14.93
CA ASP A 180 -8.36 3.12 13.49
C ASP A 180 -6.97 3.12 12.83
N ASP A 181 -6.63 2.00 12.19
CA ASP A 181 -5.32 1.74 11.59
C ASP A 181 -4.16 2.08 12.56
N ALA A 182 -4.24 1.55 13.80
CA ALA A 182 -3.18 1.65 14.79
C ALA A 182 -1.89 0.91 14.38
N VAL A 183 -2.01 -0.08 13.50
CA VAL A 183 -0.91 -0.78 12.84
C VAL A 183 -0.83 -0.34 11.39
N THR A 184 0.39 -0.03 10.93
CA THR A 184 0.69 0.35 9.55
C THR A 184 1.90 -0.44 9.06
N LEU A 185 2.21 -0.38 7.77
CA LEU A 185 3.44 -1.00 7.25
C LEU A 185 4.69 -0.47 7.98
N GLU A 186 4.74 0.84 8.26
CA GLU A 186 5.83 1.47 9.00
C GLU A 186 5.99 0.88 10.41
N SER A 187 4.88 0.63 11.11
CA SER A 187 4.90 0.12 12.50
C SER A 187 5.39 -1.32 12.63
N VAL A 188 5.51 -2.06 11.54
CA VAL A 188 5.95 -3.46 11.52
C VAL A 188 7.26 -3.67 10.75
N THR A 189 7.94 -2.59 10.37
CA THR A 189 9.21 -2.67 9.65
C THR A 189 10.29 -3.38 10.45
N THR A 190 10.28 -3.23 11.78
CA THR A 190 11.16 -3.97 12.69
C THR A 190 10.37 -4.46 13.90
N PRO A 191 10.81 -5.56 14.56
CA PRO A 191 10.21 -6.03 15.82
C PRO A 191 10.14 -4.94 16.90
N ASP A 192 11.16 -4.07 17.00
CA ASP A 192 11.19 -2.96 17.97
C ASP A 192 10.08 -1.93 17.69
N MET A 193 9.81 -1.63 16.43
CA MET A 193 8.72 -0.72 16.06
C MET A 193 7.35 -1.33 16.36
N ALA A 194 7.16 -2.62 16.12
CA ALA A 194 5.95 -3.33 16.49
C ALA A 194 5.74 -3.33 18.00
N GLN A 195 6.80 -3.62 18.78
CA GLN A 195 6.75 -3.56 20.25
C GLN A 195 6.45 -2.15 20.75
N LYS A 196 7.06 -1.11 20.16
CA LYS A 196 6.78 0.29 20.51
C LYS A 196 5.29 0.62 20.28
N THR A 197 4.72 0.15 19.18
CA THR A 197 3.29 0.37 18.86
C THR A 197 2.38 -0.35 19.87
N THR A 198 2.72 -1.58 20.22
CA THR A 198 1.98 -2.37 21.24
C THR A 198 2.05 -1.70 22.61
N ASN A 199 3.22 -1.22 23.03
CA ASN A 199 3.38 -0.50 24.29
C ASN A 199 2.56 0.80 24.29
N ALA A 200 2.58 1.56 23.19
CA ALA A 200 1.80 2.79 23.07
C ALA A 200 0.30 2.52 23.15
N TRP A 201 -0.19 1.45 22.51
CA TRP A 201 -1.57 1.00 22.62
C TRP A 201 -1.92 0.63 24.07
N SER A 202 -1.11 -0.19 24.72
CA SER A 202 -1.34 -0.60 26.11
C SER A 202 -1.40 0.61 27.06
N MET A 203 -0.50 1.57 26.90
CA MET A 203 -0.51 2.81 27.71
C MET A 203 -1.74 3.68 27.45
N SER A 204 -2.23 3.71 26.21
CA SER A 204 -3.40 4.52 25.84
C SER A 204 -4.73 4.03 26.45
N MET A 205 -4.78 2.79 26.91
CA MET A 205 -5.93 2.24 27.64
C MET A 205 -6.25 3.06 28.92
N ASN A 206 -5.24 3.69 29.52
CA ASN A 206 -5.42 4.56 30.68
C ASN A 206 -6.14 5.89 30.36
N LEU A 207 -6.42 6.18 29.10
CA LEU A 207 -7.25 7.32 28.68
C LEU A 207 -8.76 7.00 28.78
N GLY A 208 -9.13 5.75 29.00
CA GLY A 208 -10.52 5.35 29.21
C GLY A 208 -11.03 5.68 30.61
N THR A 209 -12.33 5.93 30.73
CA THR A 209 -13.04 5.92 32.01
C THR A 209 -13.21 4.48 32.54
N GLU A 210 -13.70 4.30 33.76
CA GLU A 210 -13.91 2.97 34.38
C GLU A 210 -14.74 2.01 33.50
N ASN A 211 -15.70 2.54 32.73
CA ASN A 211 -16.55 1.77 31.82
C ASN A 211 -16.37 2.18 30.37
N SER A 212 -15.15 2.54 29.99
CA SER A 212 -14.85 2.91 28.60
C SER A 212 -15.03 1.73 27.66
N ARG A 213 -15.57 2.04 26.48
CA ARG A 213 -15.74 1.08 25.39
C ARG A 213 -14.59 1.23 24.41
N HIS A 214 -14.23 0.14 23.72
CA HIS A 214 -13.10 0.13 22.79
C HIS A 214 -13.55 -0.42 21.44
N TRP A 215 -13.19 0.30 20.38
CA TRP A 215 -13.37 -0.12 18.99
C TRP A 215 -12.01 -0.22 18.34
N TYR A 216 -11.66 -1.38 17.82
CA TYR A 216 -10.39 -1.63 17.17
C TYR A 216 -10.63 -1.93 15.69
N ILE A 217 -10.06 -1.14 14.80
CA ILE A 217 -10.26 -1.24 13.36
C ILE A 217 -8.92 -1.31 12.67
N GLY A 218 -8.69 -2.30 11.84
CA GLY A 218 -7.40 -2.39 11.19
C GLY A 218 -7.29 -3.35 10.02
N THR A 219 -6.05 -3.45 9.58
CA THR A 219 -5.60 -4.38 8.56
C THR A 219 -4.32 -5.03 9.08
N ARG A 220 -4.19 -6.35 8.96
CA ARG A 220 -2.99 -7.09 9.38
C ARG A 220 -1.84 -6.79 8.43
N TYR A 221 -0.62 -6.66 8.98
CA TYR A 221 0.61 -6.48 8.20
C TYR A 221 1.68 -7.50 8.54
N ALA A 222 1.74 -7.97 9.79
CA ALA A 222 2.69 -8.98 10.25
C ALA A 222 2.03 -9.89 11.29
N ILE A 223 2.56 -11.10 11.49
CA ILE A 223 2.07 -12.00 12.54
C ILE A 223 2.27 -11.38 13.93
N PHE A 224 3.43 -10.75 14.13
CA PHE A 224 3.83 -10.12 15.40
C PHE A 224 3.36 -8.67 15.55
N ASP A 225 2.39 -8.21 14.76
CA ASP A 225 1.83 -6.86 14.89
C ASP A 225 0.96 -6.74 16.17
N THR A 226 0.65 -5.49 16.54
CA THR A 226 -0.18 -5.21 17.74
C THR A 226 -1.54 -5.92 17.68
N TYR A 227 -2.12 -6.13 16.50
CA TYR A 227 -3.37 -6.86 16.36
C TYR A 227 -3.21 -8.36 16.66
N GLY A 228 -2.06 -8.97 16.29
CA GLY A 228 -1.69 -10.32 16.73
C GLY A 228 -1.62 -10.40 18.25
N TYR A 229 -0.93 -9.46 18.88
CA TYR A 229 -0.85 -9.36 20.33
C TYR A 229 -2.25 -9.24 20.98
N MET A 230 -3.15 -8.42 20.44
CA MET A 230 -4.53 -8.28 20.93
C MET A 230 -5.30 -9.60 20.87
N ILE A 231 -5.19 -10.33 19.75
CA ILE A 231 -5.85 -11.65 19.57
C ILE A 231 -5.32 -12.65 20.59
N ASP A 232 -4.01 -12.74 20.77
CA ASP A 232 -3.36 -13.64 21.74
C ASP A 232 -3.77 -13.33 23.19
N HIS A 233 -4.20 -12.09 23.48
CA HIS A 233 -4.70 -11.66 24.78
C HIS A 233 -6.23 -11.66 24.89
N GLY A 234 -6.92 -12.31 23.95
CA GLY A 234 -8.34 -12.62 24.05
C GLY A 234 -9.30 -11.57 23.51
N ILE A 235 -8.82 -10.53 22.81
CA ILE A 235 -9.72 -9.62 22.10
C ILE A 235 -10.35 -10.38 20.92
N LYS A 236 -11.68 -10.35 20.86
CA LYS A 236 -12.44 -11.07 19.84
C LYS A 236 -12.25 -10.43 18.47
N GLU A 237 -11.83 -11.21 17.48
CA GLU A 237 -11.74 -10.74 16.11
C GLU A 237 -13.05 -10.89 15.34
N ARG A 238 -13.36 -9.87 14.52
CA ARG A 238 -14.41 -9.91 13.51
C ARG A 238 -13.75 -9.69 12.15
N ARG A 239 -13.57 -10.78 11.41
CA ARG A 239 -12.77 -10.79 10.18
C ARG A 239 -13.66 -10.85 8.95
N HIS A 240 -13.46 -9.90 8.03
CA HIS A 240 -14.15 -9.86 6.74
C HIS A 240 -13.17 -9.73 5.59
N LEU A 241 -13.14 -10.75 4.75
CA LEU A 241 -12.27 -10.84 3.59
C LEU A 241 -12.94 -10.23 2.36
N ALA A 242 -12.15 -9.88 1.35
CA ALA A 242 -12.67 -9.43 0.05
C ALA A 242 -13.32 -10.55 -0.77
N ILE A 243 -13.10 -11.81 -0.36
CA ILE A 243 -13.66 -13.02 -0.96
C ILE A 243 -14.33 -13.87 0.11
N ASP A 244 -15.42 -14.53 -0.22
CA ASP A 244 -16.12 -15.49 0.65
C ASP A 244 -15.43 -16.86 0.68
N GLY A 245 -16.01 -17.81 1.44
CA GLY A 245 -15.49 -19.17 1.55
C GLY A 245 -15.49 -19.97 0.24
N ASP A 246 -16.27 -19.56 -0.74
CA ASP A 246 -16.36 -20.17 -2.08
C ASP A 246 -15.45 -19.45 -3.10
N GLY A 247 -14.69 -18.46 -2.67
CA GLY A 247 -13.78 -17.68 -3.52
C GLY A 247 -14.47 -16.60 -4.36
N ASN A 248 -15.72 -16.23 -4.03
CA ASN A 248 -16.42 -15.16 -4.72
C ASN A 248 -16.16 -13.80 -4.06
N PRO A 249 -16.03 -12.74 -4.87
CA PRO A 249 -15.96 -11.40 -4.35
C PRO A 249 -17.20 -11.01 -3.54
N VAL A 250 -17.00 -10.39 -2.36
CA VAL A 250 -18.13 -9.96 -1.51
C VAL A 250 -18.61 -8.54 -1.82
N TYR A 251 -17.73 -7.70 -2.37
CA TYR A 251 -18.04 -6.30 -2.68
C TYR A 251 -17.51 -5.87 -4.05
N TRP A 252 -16.20 -5.96 -4.28
CA TRP A 252 -15.61 -5.56 -5.56
C TRP A 252 -15.98 -6.54 -6.69
N PRO A 253 -16.11 -6.06 -7.94
CA PRO A 253 -16.21 -6.96 -9.10
C PRO A 253 -14.97 -7.88 -9.19
N ARG A 254 -15.14 -9.08 -9.72
CA ARG A 254 -14.04 -10.05 -9.90
C ARG A 254 -12.88 -9.46 -10.71
N SER A 255 -13.19 -8.70 -11.78
CA SER A 255 -12.18 -8.01 -12.60
C SER A 255 -11.30 -7.06 -11.79
N GLU A 256 -11.88 -6.29 -10.89
CA GLU A 256 -11.15 -5.37 -10.02
C GLU A 256 -10.21 -6.13 -9.05
N LEU A 257 -10.67 -7.25 -8.49
CA LEU A 257 -9.83 -8.09 -7.63
C LEU A 257 -8.67 -8.72 -8.41
N GLU A 258 -8.93 -9.19 -9.62
CA GLU A 258 -7.90 -9.78 -10.50
C GLU A 258 -6.85 -8.74 -10.91
N GLU A 259 -7.26 -7.51 -11.22
CA GLU A 259 -6.31 -6.42 -11.51
C GLU A 259 -5.44 -6.09 -10.30
N ARG A 260 -6.05 -5.96 -9.12
CA ARG A 260 -5.30 -5.74 -7.87
C ARG A 260 -4.34 -6.88 -7.56
N ARG A 261 -4.78 -8.13 -7.78
CA ARG A 261 -3.96 -9.33 -7.57
C ARG A 261 -2.70 -9.33 -8.44
N LYS A 262 -2.79 -8.84 -9.68
CA LYS A 262 -1.63 -8.72 -10.59
C LYS A 262 -0.61 -7.68 -10.14
N LEU A 263 -1.06 -6.63 -9.44
CA LEU A 263 -0.20 -5.52 -9.03
C LEU A 263 0.36 -5.68 -7.62
N MET A 264 -0.25 -6.52 -6.79
CA MET A 264 0.14 -6.71 -5.40
C MET A 264 1.11 -7.88 -5.24
N THR A 265 2.05 -7.75 -4.31
CA THR A 265 2.88 -8.89 -3.88
C THR A 265 2.01 -9.95 -3.19
N THR A 266 2.49 -11.18 -3.09
CA THR A 266 1.77 -12.25 -2.36
C THR A 266 1.59 -11.89 -0.89
N LYS A 267 2.60 -11.28 -0.26
CA LYS A 267 2.55 -10.79 1.12
C LYS A 267 1.48 -9.73 1.31
N ASP A 268 1.45 -8.70 0.44
CA ASP A 268 0.44 -7.64 0.53
C ASP A 268 -0.96 -8.16 0.29
N TRP A 269 -1.12 -9.06 -0.66
CA TRP A 269 -2.41 -9.71 -0.91
C TRP A 269 -2.88 -10.52 0.29
N ALA A 270 -2.01 -11.36 0.85
CA ALA A 270 -2.32 -12.16 2.03
C ALA A 270 -2.68 -11.28 3.23
N SER A 271 -1.91 -10.23 3.48
CA SER A 271 -2.13 -9.32 4.62
C SER A 271 -3.32 -8.39 4.41
N GLN A 272 -3.37 -7.64 3.30
CA GLN A 272 -4.34 -6.56 3.12
C GLN A 272 -5.70 -7.02 2.57
N ILE A 273 -5.74 -8.11 1.80
CA ILE A 273 -6.96 -8.63 1.17
C ILE A 273 -7.48 -9.86 1.93
N LEU A 274 -6.61 -10.80 2.29
CA LEU A 274 -7.00 -12.01 3.00
C LEU A 274 -6.86 -11.91 4.53
N GLN A 275 -6.32 -10.81 5.06
CA GLN A 275 -6.07 -10.61 6.49
C GLN A 275 -5.29 -11.76 7.14
N GLN A 276 -4.42 -12.38 6.37
CA GLN A 276 -3.58 -13.52 6.77
C GLN A 276 -2.12 -13.13 6.54
N PRO A 277 -1.50 -12.38 7.46
CA PRO A 277 -0.08 -12.05 7.33
C PRO A 277 0.74 -13.34 7.36
N THR A 278 1.64 -13.46 6.41
CA THR A 278 2.59 -14.58 6.33
C THR A 278 3.71 -14.40 7.36
N GLY A 279 4.23 -15.50 7.89
CA GLY A 279 5.32 -15.48 8.87
C GLY A 279 6.65 -15.07 8.26
N GLU A 280 7.58 -14.60 9.11
CA GLU A 280 8.99 -14.56 8.76
C GLU A 280 9.45 -15.98 8.47
N GLY A 281 9.81 -16.27 7.21
CA GLY A 281 10.28 -17.60 6.78
C GLY A 281 9.54 -18.22 5.61
N GLU A 282 8.39 -17.68 5.17
CA GLU A 282 7.86 -18.06 3.87
C GLU A 282 8.71 -17.43 2.77
N LEU A 283 9.17 -18.27 1.86
CA LEU A 283 9.93 -17.83 0.68
C LEU A 283 9.16 -16.77 -0.09
N VAL A 284 9.77 -15.61 -0.30
CA VAL A 284 9.19 -14.55 -1.13
C VAL A 284 9.13 -14.98 -2.58
N PHE A 285 10.15 -15.72 -3.01
CA PHE A 285 10.24 -16.29 -4.35
C PHE A 285 10.14 -17.82 -4.28
N ARG A 286 9.37 -18.41 -5.19
CA ARG A 286 9.18 -19.87 -5.24
C ARG A 286 10.00 -20.48 -6.38
N PRO A 287 10.54 -21.71 -6.22
CA PRO A 287 11.34 -22.36 -7.26
C PRO A 287 10.64 -22.40 -8.62
N GLU A 288 9.33 -22.68 -8.64
CA GLU A 288 8.51 -22.78 -9.84
C GLU A 288 8.33 -21.45 -10.60
N TRP A 289 8.65 -20.33 -9.97
CA TRP A 289 8.56 -19.01 -10.60
C TRP A 289 9.80 -18.63 -11.41
N LEU A 290 10.92 -19.33 -11.19
CA LEU A 290 12.18 -19.07 -11.90
C LEU A 290 12.13 -19.68 -13.30
N GLN A 291 11.66 -18.88 -14.27
CA GLN A 291 11.57 -19.32 -15.66
C GLN A 291 12.93 -19.28 -16.34
N ARG A 292 13.26 -20.37 -17.05
CA ARG A 292 14.55 -20.50 -17.76
C ARG A 292 14.35 -20.60 -19.25
N TYR A 293 15.17 -19.88 -20.02
CA TYR A 293 15.19 -20.02 -21.46
C TYR A 293 16.33 -20.96 -21.90
N HIS A 294 16.06 -21.84 -22.89
CA HIS A 294 17.03 -22.78 -23.43
C HIS A 294 17.88 -22.19 -24.56
N ALA A 295 17.30 -21.27 -25.32
CA ALA A 295 17.99 -20.55 -26.38
C ALA A 295 17.85 -19.06 -26.13
N MET A 296 18.96 -18.33 -26.26
CA MET A 296 18.92 -16.87 -26.12
C MET A 296 17.95 -16.29 -27.16
N PRO A 297 17.01 -15.44 -26.74
CA PRO A 297 16.16 -14.71 -27.68
C PRO A 297 17.00 -13.88 -28.64
N ASP A 298 16.49 -13.65 -29.85
CA ASP A 298 17.19 -12.85 -30.85
C ASP A 298 17.52 -11.46 -30.31
N ARG A 299 18.80 -11.13 -30.25
CA ARG A 299 19.32 -9.84 -29.78
C ARG A 299 18.64 -8.63 -30.47
N HIS A 300 18.36 -8.76 -31.77
CA HIS A 300 17.72 -7.70 -32.55
C HIS A 300 16.25 -7.53 -32.27
N SER A 301 15.63 -8.47 -31.57
CA SER A 301 14.23 -8.39 -31.12
C SER A 301 14.08 -7.74 -29.73
N MET A 302 15.17 -7.31 -29.10
CA MET A 302 15.20 -6.77 -27.74
C MET A 302 15.89 -5.41 -27.69
N ASN A 303 15.43 -4.56 -26.76
CA ASN A 303 16.20 -3.46 -26.24
C ASN A 303 16.99 -3.95 -25.02
N VAL A 304 18.29 -3.71 -25.02
CA VAL A 304 19.19 -4.22 -23.98
C VAL A 304 19.70 -3.07 -23.11
N TYR A 305 19.69 -3.29 -21.81
CA TYR A 305 20.14 -2.33 -20.81
C TYR A 305 21.12 -3.01 -19.85
N ILE A 306 22.04 -2.23 -19.29
CA ILE A 306 22.90 -2.68 -18.20
C ILE A 306 22.47 -1.94 -16.94
N ILE A 307 22.29 -2.67 -15.86
CA ILE A 307 21.97 -2.13 -14.53
C ILE A 307 23.20 -2.41 -13.66
N ILE A 308 23.52 -1.48 -12.77
CA ILE A 308 24.73 -1.56 -11.93
C ILE A 308 24.41 -1.11 -10.51
N ASP A 309 24.62 -2.01 -9.55
CA ASP A 309 24.77 -1.69 -8.14
C ASP A 309 26.25 -1.77 -7.75
N SER A 310 26.82 -0.67 -7.34
CA SER A 310 28.23 -0.60 -6.98
C SER A 310 28.46 -0.65 -5.48
N ALA A 311 29.38 -1.49 -5.03
CA ALA A 311 29.80 -1.58 -3.64
C ALA A 311 30.20 -0.22 -3.03
N ASN A 312 29.71 0.06 -1.82
CA ASN A 312 30.01 1.32 -1.14
C ASN A 312 31.51 1.42 -0.73
N ALA A 313 32.26 2.32 -1.34
CA ALA A 313 33.69 2.53 -1.07
C ALA A 313 34.02 2.79 0.43
N LYS A 314 33.12 3.39 1.21
CA LYS A 314 33.31 3.62 2.65
C LYS A 314 33.19 2.34 3.49
N ARG A 315 32.41 1.36 3.05
CA ARG A 315 32.30 0.04 3.70
C ARG A 315 33.50 -0.83 3.37
N ILE A 316 33.99 -0.80 2.15
CA ILE A 316 35.22 -1.50 1.73
C ILE A 316 36.42 -1.04 2.58
N ALA A 317 36.58 0.27 2.81
CA ALA A 317 37.64 0.84 3.65
C ALA A 317 37.56 0.42 5.15
N LYS A 318 36.42 -0.08 5.62
CA LYS A 318 36.20 -0.59 6.99
C LYS A 318 36.25 -2.12 7.11
N GLY A 319 36.69 -2.82 6.05
CA GLY A 319 36.76 -4.30 6.02
C GLY A 319 35.41 -4.97 5.70
N GLY A 320 34.41 -4.22 5.27
CA GLY A 320 33.14 -4.75 4.77
C GLY A 320 33.29 -5.34 3.36
N SER A 321 32.51 -6.40 3.08
CA SER A 321 32.64 -7.24 1.87
C SER A 321 31.51 -6.99 0.86
N ASP A 322 31.21 -5.74 0.54
CA ASP A 322 30.14 -5.46 -0.44
C ASP A 322 30.59 -5.87 -1.85
N TYR A 323 29.69 -6.52 -2.58
CA TYR A 323 29.87 -6.89 -3.97
C TYR A 323 29.44 -5.74 -4.90
N THR A 324 30.07 -5.67 -6.05
CA THR A 324 29.54 -4.93 -7.21
C THR A 324 28.78 -5.93 -8.07
N VAL A 325 27.56 -5.60 -8.43
CA VAL A 325 26.73 -6.38 -9.35
C VAL A 325 26.50 -5.57 -10.62
N MET A 326 26.58 -6.23 -11.76
CA MET A 326 26.22 -5.68 -13.07
C MET A 326 25.36 -6.70 -13.78
N GLU A 327 24.15 -6.35 -14.15
CA GLU A 327 23.21 -7.22 -14.83
C GLU A 327 22.84 -6.66 -16.20
N VAL A 328 22.82 -7.53 -17.19
CA VAL A 328 22.44 -7.19 -18.57
C VAL A 328 21.03 -7.71 -18.81
N VAL A 329 20.09 -6.82 -18.96
CA VAL A 329 18.67 -7.14 -19.10
C VAL A 329 18.17 -6.79 -20.50
N GLY A 330 17.58 -7.76 -21.18
CA GLY A 330 16.87 -7.60 -22.44
C GLY A 330 15.39 -7.40 -22.21
N MET A 331 14.80 -6.38 -22.82
CA MET A 331 13.36 -6.16 -22.87
C MET A 331 12.84 -6.58 -24.26
N ALA A 332 12.12 -7.69 -24.35
CA ALA A 332 11.71 -8.28 -25.60
C ALA A 332 10.30 -7.85 -26.04
N ARG A 333 9.93 -8.12 -27.30
CA ARG A 333 8.63 -7.75 -27.88
C ARG A 333 7.43 -8.44 -27.22
N ASP A 334 7.66 -9.58 -26.57
CA ASP A 334 6.66 -10.30 -25.78
C ASP A 334 6.38 -9.63 -24.43
N ALA A 335 6.98 -8.46 -24.22
CA ALA A 335 6.93 -7.68 -22.99
C ALA A 335 7.57 -8.37 -21.78
N ASN A 336 8.42 -9.37 -21.97
CA ASN A 336 9.19 -10.03 -20.92
C ASN A 336 10.59 -9.44 -20.76
N TYR A 337 11.17 -9.66 -19.58
CA TYR A 337 12.53 -9.32 -19.23
C TYR A 337 13.39 -10.59 -19.32
N TYR A 338 14.57 -10.47 -19.90
CA TYR A 338 15.52 -11.58 -20.05
C TYR A 338 16.83 -11.18 -19.41
N LEU A 339 17.27 -11.88 -18.38
CA LEU A 339 18.63 -11.75 -17.87
C LEU A 339 19.57 -12.41 -18.88
N LEU A 340 20.38 -11.60 -19.57
CA LEU A 340 21.23 -12.06 -20.68
C LEU A 340 22.66 -12.38 -20.23
N ASP A 341 23.13 -11.60 -19.25
CA ASP A 341 24.48 -11.69 -18.72
C ASP A 341 24.53 -11.02 -17.34
N ALA A 342 25.50 -11.39 -16.51
CA ALA A 342 25.68 -10.75 -15.22
C ALA A 342 27.11 -10.96 -14.67
N VAL A 343 27.51 -10.08 -13.76
CA VAL A 343 28.77 -10.18 -13.01
C VAL A 343 28.50 -9.81 -11.56
N ARG A 344 29.07 -10.59 -10.63
CA ARG A 344 29.07 -10.27 -9.19
C ARG A 344 30.47 -10.51 -8.66
N ASP A 345 31.18 -9.47 -8.24
CA ASP A 345 32.51 -9.60 -7.68
C ASP A 345 32.90 -8.38 -6.83
N ARG A 346 33.95 -8.54 -6.04
CA ARG A 346 34.58 -7.46 -5.28
C ARG A 346 35.62 -6.79 -6.15
N MET A 347 35.25 -5.68 -6.76
CA MET A 347 36.05 -4.98 -7.75
C MET A 347 36.52 -3.61 -7.27
N SER A 348 37.75 -3.27 -7.55
CA SER A 348 38.26 -1.87 -7.52
C SER A 348 37.54 -1.04 -8.57
N LEU A 349 37.64 0.29 -8.48
CA LEU A 349 37.06 1.20 -9.45
C LEU A 349 37.55 0.94 -10.87
N ALA A 350 38.84 0.66 -11.04
CA ALA A 350 39.44 0.36 -12.36
C ALA A 350 38.89 -0.96 -12.92
N GLU A 351 38.73 -1.98 -12.09
CA GLU A 351 38.16 -3.29 -12.48
C GLU A 351 36.68 -3.18 -12.84
N ARG A 352 35.90 -2.43 -12.07
CA ARG A 352 34.50 -2.14 -12.41
C ARG A 352 34.36 -1.45 -13.74
N THR A 353 35.20 -0.42 -13.98
CA THR A 353 35.22 0.30 -15.24
C THR A 353 35.55 -0.61 -16.41
N ARG A 354 36.61 -1.44 -16.27
CA ARG A 354 36.98 -2.40 -17.32
C ARG A 354 35.85 -3.38 -17.60
N CYS A 355 35.28 -3.98 -16.57
CA CYS A 355 34.16 -4.94 -16.67
C CYS A 355 32.95 -4.31 -17.39
N LEU A 356 32.59 -3.07 -17.03
CA LEU A 356 31.51 -2.36 -17.71
C LEU A 356 31.80 -2.17 -19.19
N PHE A 357 33.02 -1.75 -19.57
CA PHE A 357 33.40 -1.57 -20.98
C PHE A 357 33.33 -2.88 -21.76
N GLU A 358 33.75 -4.02 -21.16
CA GLU A 358 33.63 -5.36 -21.76
C GLU A 358 32.17 -5.75 -21.99
N LEU A 359 31.28 -5.46 -21.02
CA LEU A 359 29.83 -5.71 -21.15
C LEU A 359 29.21 -4.81 -22.22
N VAL A 360 29.57 -3.52 -22.27
CA VAL A 360 29.08 -2.58 -23.28
C VAL A 360 29.54 -2.98 -24.68
N GLU A 361 30.79 -3.41 -24.83
CA GLU A 361 31.33 -3.92 -26.12
C GLU A 361 30.55 -5.15 -26.59
N LYS A 362 30.35 -6.11 -25.70
CA LYS A 362 29.64 -7.37 -25.99
C LYS A 362 28.17 -7.16 -26.32
N TRP A 363 27.48 -6.33 -25.53
CA TRP A 363 26.02 -6.26 -25.58
C TRP A 363 25.50 -5.02 -26.32
N GLN A 364 26.29 -3.99 -26.52
CA GLN A 364 25.90 -2.72 -27.14
C GLN A 364 24.53 -2.23 -26.62
N PRO A 365 24.44 -1.91 -25.31
CA PRO A 365 23.17 -1.61 -24.67
C PRO A 365 22.58 -0.29 -25.18
N ASN A 366 21.25 -0.18 -25.09
CA ASN A 366 20.52 1.07 -25.35
C ASN A 366 20.77 2.12 -24.25
N GLY A 367 21.20 1.69 -23.06
CA GLY A 367 21.56 2.56 -21.95
C GLY A 367 22.15 1.78 -20.79
N VAL A 368 22.89 2.48 -19.94
CA VAL A 368 23.45 1.98 -18.69
C VAL A 368 22.79 2.73 -17.53
N PHE A 369 22.27 2.01 -16.54
CA PHE A 369 21.66 2.57 -15.35
C PHE A 369 22.53 2.24 -14.15
N TRP A 370 22.95 3.26 -13.41
CA TRP A 370 23.88 3.12 -12.30
C TRP A 370 23.27 3.59 -11.01
N GLU A 371 23.15 2.70 -10.02
CA GLU A 371 22.69 3.09 -8.69
C GLU A 371 23.74 3.95 -7.98
N GLN A 372 23.36 5.17 -7.62
CA GLN A 372 24.27 6.10 -6.96
C GLN A 372 24.34 5.83 -5.47
N ILE A 373 25.47 5.30 -4.99
CA ILE A 373 25.77 5.12 -3.58
C ILE A 373 26.94 6.03 -3.18
N GLY A 374 26.65 7.20 -2.63
CA GLY A 374 27.67 8.10 -2.10
C GLY A 374 28.22 9.11 -3.09
N ALA A 375 29.47 9.57 -2.91
CA ALA A 375 30.04 10.63 -3.70
C ALA A 375 30.34 10.17 -5.15
N MET A 376 29.99 10.99 -6.11
CA MET A 376 30.09 10.99 -7.58
C MET A 376 31.30 10.32 -8.28
N SER A 377 32.17 9.56 -7.59
CA SER A 377 33.47 9.17 -8.11
C SER A 377 33.43 8.12 -9.23
N ASP A 378 32.49 7.15 -9.16
CA ASP A 378 32.50 6.01 -10.09
C ASP A 378 32.05 6.41 -11.49
N VAL A 379 30.92 7.10 -11.62
CA VAL A 379 30.40 7.58 -12.91
C VAL A 379 31.32 8.61 -13.54
N ALA A 380 31.91 9.52 -12.74
CA ALA A 380 32.89 10.48 -13.22
C ALA A 380 34.12 9.79 -13.81
N HIS A 381 34.65 8.76 -13.11
CA HIS A 381 35.78 7.98 -13.63
C HIS A 381 35.46 7.24 -14.94
N VAL A 382 34.28 6.71 -15.08
CA VAL A 382 33.82 6.08 -16.32
C VAL A 382 33.75 7.10 -17.47
N ARG A 383 33.18 8.31 -17.20
CA ARG A 383 33.14 9.42 -18.18
C ARG A 383 34.55 9.86 -18.63
N ASP A 384 35.45 10.02 -17.66
CA ASP A 384 36.86 10.32 -17.99
C ASP A 384 37.49 9.22 -18.89
N LYS A 385 37.13 7.95 -18.63
CA LYS A 385 37.60 6.85 -19.46
C LYS A 385 36.97 6.83 -20.86
N GLN A 386 35.70 7.21 -20.97
CA GLN A 386 35.03 7.43 -22.27
C GLN A 386 35.77 8.50 -23.09
N ASP A 387 36.08 9.63 -22.46
CA ASP A 387 36.81 10.72 -23.11
C ASP A 387 38.22 10.28 -23.57
N GLN A 388 38.92 9.51 -22.75
CA GLN A 388 40.27 8.99 -23.11
C GLN A 388 40.23 7.98 -24.26
N THR A 389 39.19 7.16 -24.35
CA THR A 389 39.06 6.10 -25.36
C THR A 389 38.33 6.57 -26.63
N GLY A 390 37.61 7.69 -26.56
CA GLY A 390 36.70 8.16 -27.58
C GLY A 390 35.46 7.31 -27.77
N TRP A 391 35.18 6.40 -26.81
CA TRP A 391 34.04 5.49 -26.88
C TRP A 391 32.98 5.87 -25.84
N HIS A 392 31.90 6.50 -26.31
CA HIS A 392 30.84 7.06 -25.47
C HIS A 392 29.55 6.23 -25.50
N PHE A 393 28.97 6.00 -24.34
CA PHE A 393 27.64 5.42 -24.14
C PHE A 393 26.89 6.16 -23.04
N GLY A 394 25.57 6.14 -23.11
CA GLY A 394 24.73 6.86 -22.13
C GLY A 394 24.72 6.20 -20.77
N ILE A 395 24.93 6.98 -19.70
CA ILE A 395 24.82 6.54 -18.30
C ILE A 395 23.77 7.40 -17.61
N THR A 396 22.78 6.74 -17.04
CA THR A 396 21.71 7.34 -16.24
C THR A 396 21.88 6.93 -14.78
N GLU A 397 21.96 7.90 -13.90
CA GLU A 397 22.12 7.66 -12.46
C GLU A 397 20.76 7.40 -11.80
N LEU A 398 20.68 6.36 -10.97
CA LEU A 398 19.50 6.00 -10.20
C LEU A 398 19.67 6.43 -8.73
N HIS A 399 18.69 7.16 -8.20
CA HIS A 399 18.67 7.62 -6.81
C HIS A 399 17.60 6.87 -6.03
N GLN A 400 17.99 6.06 -5.08
CA GLN A 400 17.06 5.26 -4.29
C GLN A 400 16.37 6.10 -3.20
N THR A 401 15.06 6.01 -3.18
CA THR A 401 14.20 6.64 -2.15
C THR A 401 13.36 5.63 -1.39
N VAL A 402 13.43 4.35 -1.80
CA VAL A 402 12.65 3.24 -1.26
C VAL A 402 13.59 2.25 -0.56
N PRO A 403 13.21 1.70 0.60
CA PRO A 403 13.99 0.67 1.28
C PRO A 403 14.30 -0.53 0.39
N LYS A 404 15.48 -1.15 0.57
CA LYS A 404 15.98 -2.27 -0.25
C LYS A 404 15.00 -3.47 -0.28
N ASP A 405 14.49 -3.87 0.88
CA ASP A 405 13.53 -4.99 0.98
C ASP A 405 12.25 -4.75 0.15
N ASP A 406 11.73 -3.53 0.17
CA ASP A 406 10.55 -3.17 -0.62
C ASP A 406 10.83 -3.19 -2.12
N ARG A 407 12.02 -2.78 -2.55
CA ARG A 407 12.44 -2.81 -3.95
C ARG A 407 12.55 -4.25 -4.47
N ILE A 408 13.22 -5.13 -3.73
CA ILE A 408 13.36 -6.54 -4.09
C ILE A 408 11.98 -7.19 -4.24
N ARG A 409 11.04 -6.87 -3.37
CA ARG A 409 9.65 -7.38 -3.45
C ARG A 409 8.91 -6.92 -4.70
N TRP A 410 9.31 -5.84 -5.38
CA TRP A 410 8.73 -5.47 -6.67
C TRP A 410 8.97 -6.52 -7.76
N LEU A 411 9.97 -7.39 -7.60
CA LEU A 411 10.23 -8.50 -8.53
C LEU A 411 9.25 -9.66 -8.37
N GLU A 412 8.64 -9.83 -7.19
CA GLU A 412 7.75 -10.97 -6.91
C GLU A 412 6.63 -11.13 -7.95
N PRO A 413 5.83 -10.10 -8.28
CA PRO A 413 4.80 -10.23 -9.31
C PRO A 413 5.37 -10.59 -10.68
N LEU A 414 6.56 -10.08 -11.01
CA LEU A 414 7.19 -10.37 -12.30
C LEU A 414 7.65 -11.82 -12.42
N PHE A 415 8.25 -12.38 -11.38
CA PHE A 415 8.61 -13.80 -11.36
C PHE A 415 7.38 -14.70 -11.34
N ARG A 416 6.41 -14.42 -10.46
CA ARG A 416 5.17 -15.17 -10.35
C ARG A 416 4.40 -15.25 -11.68
N ASP A 417 4.35 -14.14 -12.41
CA ASP A 417 3.59 -14.02 -13.66
C ASP A 417 4.46 -14.38 -14.88
N SER A 418 5.61 -15.05 -14.67
CA SER A 418 6.55 -15.52 -15.70
C SER A 418 7.03 -14.40 -16.65
N ARG A 419 7.23 -13.20 -16.10
CA ARG A 419 7.69 -12.01 -16.84
C ARG A 419 9.21 -11.85 -16.83
N ILE A 420 9.94 -12.55 -15.95
CA ILE A 420 11.41 -12.58 -15.89
C ILE A 420 11.88 -13.95 -16.28
N TRP A 421 12.79 -14.00 -17.25
CA TRP A 421 13.41 -15.20 -17.78
C TRP A 421 14.91 -15.15 -17.58
N VAL A 422 15.51 -16.24 -17.10
CA VAL A 422 16.93 -16.31 -16.83
C VAL A 422 17.58 -17.46 -17.65
N PRO A 423 18.88 -17.42 -17.94
CA PRO A 423 19.55 -18.55 -18.58
C PRO A 423 19.78 -19.69 -17.57
N HIS A 424 20.21 -20.86 -18.07
CA HIS A 424 20.62 -21.95 -17.19
C HIS A 424 21.91 -21.65 -16.45
N HIS A 425 22.87 -21.03 -17.12
CA HIS A 425 24.21 -20.72 -16.60
C HIS A 425 24.72 -19.39 -17.11
N ILE A 426 25.45 -18.67 -16.27
CA ILE A 426 26.28 -17.52 -16.63
C ILE A 426 27.67 -17.75 -16.02
N TRP A 427 28.58 -18.34 -16.80
CA TRP A 427 29.93 -18.62 -16.34
C TRP A 427 30.78 -17.37 -16.31
N ARG A 428 31.40 -17.09 -15.15
CA ARG A 428 32.27 -15.95 -14.91
C ARG A 428 33.56 -16.36 -14.21
N ARG A 429 34.55 -15.47 -14.27
CA ARG A 429 35.76 -15.54 -13.43
C ARG A 429 35.79 -14.31 -12.53
N THR A 430 36.13 -14.53 -11.27
CA THR A 430 36.42 -13.45 -10.33
C THR A 430 37.68 -12.71 -10.75
N VAL A 431 37.90 -11.50 -10.21
CA VAL A 431 39.18 -10.76 -10.34
C VAL A 431 40.35 -11.64 -9.84
N GLY A 432 40.13 -12.49 -8.84
CA GLY A 432 41.10 -13.47 -8.36
C GLY A 432 41.33 -14.67 -9.28
N GLY A 433 40.57 -14.81 -10.39
CA GLY A 433 40.71 -15.86 -11.38
C GLY A 433 39.88 -17.12 -11.14
N GLU A 434 39.10 -17.18 -10.08
CA GLU A 434 38.22 -18.30 -9.73
C GLU A 434 36.99 -18.33 -10.63
N ALA A 435 36.65 -19.50 -11.18
CA ALA A 435 35.46 -19.67 -12.01
C ALA A 435 34.22 -19.90 -11.12
N TYR A 436 33.12 -19.24 -11.46
CA TYR A 436 31.83 -19.45 -10.80
C TYR A 436 30.66 -19.36 -11.79
N ASP A 437 29.52 -19.94 -11.44
CA ASP A 437 28.29 -19.77 -12.17
C ASP A 437 27.40 -18.75 -11.42
N PHE A 438 27.20 -17.59 -12.03
CA PHE A 438 26.36 -16.54 -11.44
C PHE A 438 24.95 -17.06 -11.16
N MET A 439 24.40 -17.88 -12.06
CA MET A 439 23.02 -18.39 -11.88
C MET A 439 22.88 -19.36 -10.71
N GLU A 440 23.90 -20.16 -10.43
CA GLU A 440 23.90 -21.02 -9.24
C GLU A 440 23.91 -20.18 -7.95
N VAL A 441 24.74 -19.15 -7.91
CA VAL A 441 24.80 -18.21 -6.77
C VAL A 441 23.50 -17.44 -6.61
N PHE A 442 22.97 -16.88 -7.70
CA PHE A 442 21.69 -16.14 -7.70
C PHE A 442 20.55 -17.00 -7.17
N GLU A 443 20.39 -18.22 -7.68
CA GLU A 443 19.28 -19.09 -7.29
C GLU A 443 19.39 -19.54 -5.83
N ARG A 444 20.57 -20.04 -5.42
CA ARG A 444 20.72 -20.70 -4.11
C ARG A 444 20.93 -19.72 -2.97
N GLU A 445 21.71 -18.65 -3.18
CA GLU A 445 22.11 -17.74 -2.11
C GLU A 445 21.12 -16.60 -1.94
N GLU A 446 20.40 -16.18 -3.00
CA GLU A 446 19.48 -15.06 -2.92
C GLU A 446 18.03 -15.44 -3.26
N PHE A 447 17.72 -15.92 -4.46
CA PHE A 447 16.34 -16.13 -4.90
C PHE A 447 15.55 -17.10 -4.01
N LEU A 448 16.11 -18.28 -3.71
CA LEU A 448 15.44 -19.28 -2.88
C LEU A 448 15.61 -19.04 -1.38
N ALA A 449 16.56 -18.23 -0.97
CA ALA A 449 16.85 -17.97 0.43
C ALA A 449 16.22 -16.68 0.96
N TYR A 450 15.79 -15.76 0.07
CA TYR A 450 15.23 -14.47 0.45
C TYR A 450 13.90 -14.64 1.22
N PRO A 451 13.67 -13.94 2.36
CA PRO A 451 14.46 -12.79 2.88
C PRO A 451 15.60 -13.15 3.85
N SER A 452 15.82 -14.43 4.16
CA SER A 452 16.84 -14.86 5.13
C SER A 452 18.21 -15.08 4.46
N VAL A 453 18.76 -14.02 3.85
CA VAL A 453 20.00 -14.07 3.05
C VAL A 453 21.12 -13.30 3.74
N ASN A 454 22.38 -13.70 3.46
CA ASN A 454 23.56 -12.95 3.87
C ASN A 454 23.84 -11.76 2.95
N HIS A 455 23.51 -11.90 1.68
CA HIS A 455 23.65 -10.91 0.61
C HIS A 455 22.39 -10.99 -0.27
N ASP A 456 21.93 -9.85 -0.74
CA ASP A 456 20.76 -9.70 -1.59
C ASP A 456 21.04 -8.68 -2.73
N ASP A 457 22.33 -8.58 -3.10
CA ASP A 457 22.81 -7.56 -4.01
C ASP A 457 22.38 -7.81 -5.46
N MET A 458 22.26 -9.09 -5.90
CA MET A 458 21.80 -9.46 -7.24
C MET A 458 20.29 -9.23 -7.40
N LEU A 459 19.49 -9.56 -6.40
CA LEU A 459 18.05 -9.27 -6.41
C LEU A 459 17.80 -7.76 -6.37
N ASP A 460 18.60 -7.01 -5.61
CA ASP A 460 18.46 -5.56 -5.52
C ASP A 460 18.85 -4.86 -6.82
N ASP A 461 19.94 -5.28 -7.46
CA ASP A 461 20.33 -4.75 -8.78
C ASP A 461 19.23 -5.03 -9.81
N LEU A 462 18.74 -6.27 -9.89
CA LEU A 462 17.63 -6.64 -10.78
C LEU A 462 16.35 -5.83 -10.50
N ALA A 463 16.07 -5.49 -9.25
CA ALA A 463 14.88 -4.72 -8.86
C ALA A 463 14.86 -3.32 -9.49
N ASN A 464 16.01 -2.80 -9.90
CA ASN A 464 16.12 -1.51 -10.60
C ASN A 464 15.36 -1.48 -11.94
N ILE A 465 14.98 -2.63 -12.53
CA ILE A 465 14.04 -2.65 -13.69
C ILE A 465 12.68 -2.02 -13.36
N LYS A 466 12.32 -1.90 -12.09
CA LYS A 466 11.10 -1.26 -11.61
C LYS A 466 11.32 0.17 -11.13
N HIS A 467 12.56 0.65 -11.10
CA HIS A 467 12.86 2.02 -10.72
C HIS A 467 12.15 3.02 -11.65
N PRO A 468 11.52 4.11 -11.16
CA PRO A 468 10.76 5.05 -11.98
C PRO A 468 11.58 5.65 -13.14
N VAL A 469 12.87 5.95 -12.91
CA VAL A 469 13.76 6.48 -13.95
C VAL A 469 14.04 5.43 -15.04
N PHE A 470 14.25 4.16 -14.64
CA PHE A 470 14.42 3.07 -15.61
C PHE A 470 13.13 2.88 -16.42
N THR A 471 11.98 2.76 -15.79
CA THR A 471 10.70 2.54 -16.48
C THR A 471 10.28 3.70 -17.38
N ALA A 472 10.75 4.92 -17.12
CA ALA A 472 10.52 6.08 -17.98
C ALA A 472 11.43 6.12 -19.21
N ALA A 473 12.67 5.60 -19.10
CA ALA A 473 13.69 5.66 -20.15
C ALA A 473 13.79 4.37 -20.98
N ALA A 474 13.59 3.20 -20.34
CA ALA A 474 13.67 1.89 -20.99
C ALA A 474 12.33 1.54 -21.65
N THR A 475 12.39 1.05 -22.86
CA THR A 475 11.19 0.71 -23.65
C THR A 475 11.27 -0.71 -24.21
N PHE A 476 10.14 -1.37 -24.30
CA PHE A 476 10.00 -2.60 -25.10
C PHE A 476 10.04 -2.25 -26.59
N PRO A 477 10.61 -3.10 -27.46
CA PRO A 477 10.59 -2.87 -28.89
C PRO A 477 9.17 -2.84 -29.43
N VAL A 478 8.84 -1.82 -30.19
CA VAL A 478 7.57 -1.76 -30.91
C VAL A 478 7.64 -2.73 -32.10
N ALA A 479 6.58 -3.53 -32.30
CA ALA A 479 6.47 -4.34 -33.50
C ALA A 479 6.55 -3.42 -34.73
N PRO A 480 7.32 -3.79 -35.79
CA PRO A 480 7.28 -3.02 -37.03
C PRO A 480 5.82 -2.93 -37.48
N ALA A 481 5.39 -1.72 -37.84
CA ALA A 481 4.08 -1.54 -38.42
C ALA A 481 3.89 -2.56 -39.56
N PRO A 482 2.76 -3.26 -39.65
CA PRO A 482 2.54 -4.17 -40.78
C PRO A 482 2.78 -3.39 -42.06
N PRO A 483 3.47 -3.99 -43.06
CA PRO A 483 3.76 -3.30 -44.32
C PRO A 483 2.44 -2.75 -44.83
N ASN A 484 2.39 -1.46 -45.13
CA ASN A 484 1.25 -0.65 -45.51
C ASN A 484 0.18 -1.49 -46.26
N LEU A 485 -0.78 -1.99 -45.53
CA LEU A 485 -2.05 -2.30 -46.14
C LEU A 485 -2.65 -0.96 -46.58
N PRO A 486 -3.09 -0.82 -47.84
CA PRO A 486 -3.76 0.39 -48.26
C PRO A 486 -4.90 0.65 -47.24
N PRO A 487 -5.13 1.90 -46.84
CA PRO A 487 -6.22 2.20 -45.93
C PRO A 487 -7.49 1.54 -46.44
N PRO A 488 -8.30 0.91 -45.55
CA PRO A 488 -9.58 0.33 -45.98
C PRO A 488 -10.30 1.45 -46.74
N GLN A 489 -10.66 1.17 -48.02
CA GLN A 489 -11.45 2.10 -48.80
C GLN A 489 -12.70 2.39 -47.98
N ALA A 490 -12.75 3.58 -47.41
CA ALA A 490 -13.96 4.05 -46.75
C ALA A 490 -15.07 4.01 -47.82
N GLU A 491 -15.99 3.05 -47.70
CA GLU A 491 -17.24 3.13 -48.43
C GLU A 491 -17.89 4.46 -48.03
N TYR A 492 -17.78 5.43 -48.94
CA TYR A 492 -18.48 6.69 -48.84
C TYR A 492 -19.97 6.38 -48.90
N LYS A 493 -20.60 6.29 -47.72
CA LYS A 493 -22.08 6.32 -47.62
C LYS A 493 -22.49 7.80 -47.65
N PRO A 494 -23.15 8.26 -48.72
CA PRO A 494 -23.65 9.64 -48.75
C PRO A 494 -24.63 9.83 -47.60
N TRP A 495 -24.39 10.87 -46.80
CA TRP A 495 -25.25 11.32 -45.71
C TRP A 495 -26.67 11.55 -46.27
N ARG A 496 -27.69 10.87 -45.75
CA ARG A 496 -29.10 11.19 -45.99
C ARG A 496 -29.66 11.89 -44.76
N PRO A 497 -30.32 13.05 -44.91
CA PRO A 497 -30.98 13.72 -43.79
C PRO A 497 -32.13 12.82 -43.28
N PRO A 498 -32.42 12.84 -41.96
CA PRO A 498 -33.57 12.13 -41.41
C PRO A 498 -34.84 12.75 -41.95
N ASN A 499 -35.75 11.90 -42.44
CA ASN A 499 -37.10 12.32 -42.78
C ASN A 499 -37.81 12.81 -41.50
N TRP A 500 -38.37 14.00 -41.62
CA TRP A 500 -39.32 14.58 -40.67
C TRP A 500 -40.67 13.85 -40.74
#